data_b648968710c86daceb58b6673fa2d175
#
_entry.id   b648968710c86daceb58b6673fa2d175
#
_cell.length_a   1.000
_cell.length_b   1.000
_cell.length_c   1.000
_cell.angle_alpha   90.00
_cell.angle_beta   90.00
_cell.angle_gamma   90.00
#
_symmetry.space_group_name_H-M   'P 1'
#
loop_
_entity.id
_entity.type
_entity.pdbx_description
1 polymer ?
#
loop_
_entity_poly.entity_id
_entity_poly.type
_entity_poly.pdbx_seq_one_letter_code
_entity_poly.pdbx_strand_id
1 'polypeptide(L)'
;MNNDIINHPAHYTVGRYETIDGIEHFQLGYHDGNAFKYISRAGKKSKETEIQDLEKALWYIQRDHDYREGDWVDFDMNEYRQDLEMDATLALVLRLISSRPQKYMRGITADLLRGYIERRKQEQAEAESGQ
;
A
#
# COMPACT_ATOMS: atom_id res chain seq x y z
N MET A 1 26.34 -0.21 -1.43
CA MET A 1 25.08 0.22 -0.81
C MET A 1 24.06 -0.89 -0.85
N ASN A 2 23.54 -1.25 0.29
CA ASN A 2 22.46 -2.23 0.34
C ASN A 2 21.18 -1.62 -0.23
N ASN A 3 20.72 -2.15 -1.35
CA ASN A 3 19.46 -1.74 -1.93
C ASN A 3 18.33 -2.57 -1.29
N ASP A 4 17.75 -2.03 -0.21
CA ASP A 4 16.58 -2.63 0.44
C ASP A 4 15.32 -2.18 -0.30
N ILE A 5 14.87 -3.00 -1.24
CA ILE A 5 13.75 -2.66 -2.12
C ILE A 5 12.39 -2.65 -1.43
N ILE A 6 12.30 -3.15 -0.20
CA ILE A 6 11.05 -3.17 0.57
C ILE A 6 10.99 -2.00 1.56
N ASN A 7 12.02 -1.89 2.41
CA ASN A 7 12.04 -0.88 3.48
C ASN A 7 12.59 0.46 3.00
N HIS A 8 13.63 0.45 2.17
CA HIS A 8 14.31 1.67 1.70
C HIS A 8 14.60 1.57 0.20
N PRO A 9 13.55 1.56 -0.66
CA PRO A 9 13.78 1.51 -2.11
C PRO A 9 14.61 2.71 -2.59
N ALA A 10 15.58 2.46 -3.47
CA ALA A 10 16.54 3.49 -3.92
C ALA A 10 15.86 4.72 -4.52
N HIS A 11 14.74 4.57 -5.23
CA HIS A 11 14.03 5.68 -5.87
C HIS A 11 13.27 6.57 -4.87
N TYR A 12 13.26 6.21 -3.58
CA TYR A 12 12.67 7.02 -2.50
C TYR A 12 13.72 7.54 -1.51
N THR A 13 15.01 7.24 -1.72
CA THR A 13 16.10 7.54 -0.79
C THR A 13 17.25 8.32 -1.43
N VAL A 14 16.92 9.22 -2.38
CA VAL A 14 17.94 9.95 -3.17
C VAL A 14 18.71 10.98 -2.35
N GLY A 15 18.08 11.60 -1.36
CA GLY A 15 18.69 12.63 -0.53
C GLY A 15 18.74 12.26 0.95
N ARG A 16 18.82 13.28 1.80
CA ARG A 16 18.81 13.13 3.26
C ARG A 16 17.50 12.53 3.76
N TYR A 17 16.37 12.92 3.13
CA TYR A 17 15.04 12.46 3.53
C TYR A 17 14.52 11.42 2.57
N GLU A 18 13.84 10.43 3.12
CA GLU A 18 13.06 9.48 2.34
C GLU A 18 11.68 10.06 2.01
N THR A 19 11.07 9.58 0.94
CA THR A 19 9.70 9.99 0.57
C THR A 19 8.73 9.76 1.72
N ILE A 20 8.86 8.63 2.42
CA ILE A 20 7.99 8.30 3.55
C ILE A 20 8.10 9.33 4.70
N ASP A 21 9.28 9.93 4.90
CA ASP A 21 9.46 10.94 5.93
C ASP A 21 8.54 12.15 5.70
N GLY A 22 8.42 12.59 4.44
CA GLY A 22 7.52 13.68 4.08
C GLY A 22 6.05 13.31 4.25
N ILE A 23 5.68 12.10 3.81
CA ILE A 23 4.30 11.61 3.92
C ILE A 23 3.86 11.57 5.40
N GLU A 24 4.72 11.05 6.27
CA GLU A 24 4.45 10.97 7.70
C GLU A 24 4.47 12.34 8.37
N HIS A 25 5.45 13.19 8.03
CA HIS A 25 5.58 14.53 8.60
C HIS A 25 4.32 15.37 8.37
N PHE A 26 3.81 15.35 7.15
CA PHE A 26 2.60 16.09 6.78
C PHE A 26 1.31 15.33 7.08
N GLN A 27 1.39 14.12 7.61
CA GLN A 27 0.24 13.27 7.95
C GLN A 27 -0.71 13.11 6.75
N LEU A 28 -0.14 12.85 5.58
CA LEU A 28 -0.91 12.74 4.35
C LEU A 28 -1.79 11.49 4.35
N GLY A 29 -3.02 11.64 3.87
CA GLY A 29 -3.92 10.52 3.64
C GLY A 29 -3.55 9.74 2.37
N TYR A 30 -4.37 8.76 2.03
CA TYR A 30 -4.08 7.85 0.92
C TYR A 30 -3.85 8.56 -0.41
N HIS A 31 -4.76 9.45 -0.81
CA HIS A 31 -4.69 10.12 -2.11
C HIS A 31 -3.48 11.07 -2.16
N ASP A 32 -3.35 11.96 -1.19
CA ASP A 32 -2.25 12.91 -1.14
C ASP A 32 -0.90 12.21 -0.94
N GLY A 33 -0.86 11.15 -0.13
CA GLY A 33 0.34 10.34 0.07
C GLY A 33 0.81 9.68 -1.22
N ASN A 34 -0.11 9.12 -2.00
CA ASN A 34 0.23 8.55 -3.30
C ASN A 34 0.67 9.62 -4.30
N ALA A 35 -0.01 10.77 -4.35
CA ALA A 35 0.42 11.88 -5.19
C ALA A 35 1.85 12.32 -4.83
N PHE A 36 2.12 12.51 -3.56
CA PHE A 36 3.45 12.88 -3.06
C PHE A 36 4.51 11.86 -3.49
N LYS A 37 4.21 10.58 -3.31
CA LYS A 37 5.09 9.48 -3.70
C LYS A 37 5.42 9.52 -5.20
N TYR A 38 4.41 9.61 -6.06
CA TYR A 38 4.62 9.57 -7.51
C TYR A 38 5.36 10.81 -8.03
N ILE A 39 5.08 11.98 -7.48
CA ILE A 39 5.84 13.21 -7.82
C ILE A 39 7.30 13.06 -7.40
N SER A 40 7.54 12.55 -6.20
CA SER A 40 8.89 12.42 -5.65
C SER A 40 9.76 11.46 -6.47
N ARG A 41 9.16 10.39 -7.01
CA ARG A 41 9.94 9.38 -7.75
C ARG A 41 9.97 9.61 -9.27
N ALA A 42 9.17 10.52 -9.80
CA ALA A 42 9.09 10.75 -11.24
C ALA A 42 10.46 11.01 -11.86
N GLY A 43 10.84 10.22 -12.85
CA GLY A 43 12.14 10.29 -13.51
C GLY A 43 13.32 9.69 -12.74
N LYS A 44 13.13 9.30 -11.46
CA LYS A 44 14.20 8.73 -10.62
C LYS A 44 14.20 7.22 -10.64
N LYS A 45 13.03 6.58 -10.76
CA LYS A 45 12.93 5.15 -10.93
C LYS A 45 13.34 4.76 -12.35
N SER A 46 12.80 5.48 -13.33
CA SER A 46 13.07 5.28 -14.76
C SER A 46 12.62 6.53 -15.50
N LYS A 47 13.41 6.97 -16.49
CA LYS A 47 13.02 8.10 -17.35
C LYS A 47 11.82 7.77 -18.22
N GLU A 48 11.69 6.50 -18.63
CA GLU A 48 10.59 6.04 -19.47
C GLU A 48 9.24 6.10 -18.74
N THR A 49 9.25 6.00 -17.40
CA THR A 49 8.04 6.04 -16.59
C THR A 49 7.76 7.39 -15.94
N GLU A 50 8.55 8.40 -16.24
CA GLU A 50 8.40 9.73 -15.64
C GLU A 50 6.99 10.30 -15.85
N ILE A 51 6.55 10.34 -17.10
CA ILE A 51 5.22 10.89 -17.44
C ILE A 51 4.12 10.05 -16.79
N GLN A 52 4.25 8.73 -16.83
CA GLN A 52 3.29 7.84 -16.19
C GLN A 52 3.17 8.11 -14.69
N ASP A 53 4.29 8.32 -14.00
CA ASP A 53 4.28 8.64 -12.57
C ASP A 53 3.57 9.97 -12.31
N LEU A 54 3.83 10.99 -13.14
CA LEU A 54 3.15 12.29 -13.03
C LEU A 54 1.65 12.18 -13.30
N GLU A 55 1.27 11.38 -14.28
CA GLU A 55 -0.15 11.13 -14.58
C GLU A 55 -0.85 10.39 -13.41
N LYS A 56 -0.17 9.45 -12.79
CA LYS A 56 -0.67 8.77 -11.57
C LYS A 56 -0.88 9.78 -10.44
N ALA A 57 0.08 10.66 -10.21
CA ALA A 57 -0.05 11.70 -9.19
C ALA A 57 -1.27 12.58 -9.46
N LEU A 58 -1.45 13.00 -10.71
CA LEU A 58 -2.61 13.80 -11.11
C LEU A 58 -3.92 13.06 -10.84
N TRP A 59 -3.97 11.76 -11.17
CA TRP A 59 -5.16 10.94 -10.91
C TRP A 59 -5.53 10.95 -9.43
N TYR A 60 -4.55 10.78 -8.54
CA TYR A 60 -4.81 10.78 -7.09
C TYR A 60 -5.28 12.13 -6.59
N ILE A 61 -4.71 13.22 -7.08
CA ILE A 61 -5.13 14.58 -6.70
C ILE A 61 -6.59 14.82 -7.12
N GLN A 62 -6.93 14.47 -8.35
CA GLN A 62 -8.30 14.61 -8.87
C GLN A 62 -9.28 13.72 -8.14
N ARG A 63 -8.90 12.49 -7.82
CA ARG A 63 -9.74 11.55 -7.10
C ARG A 63 -10.07 12.03 -5.70
N ASP A 64 -9.12 12.65 -4.99
CA ASP A 64 -9.36 13.23 -3.68
C ASP A 64 -10.36 14.38 -3.75
N HIS A 65 -10.25 15.21 -4.79
CA HIS A 65 -11.20 16.29 -5.03
C HIS A 65 -12.61 15.73 -5.24
N ASP A 66 -12.77 14.78 -6.14
CA ASP A 66 -14.07 14.16 -6.46
C ASP A 66 -14.70 13.50 -5.22
N TYR A 67 -13.88 12.84 -4.43
CA TYR A 67 -14.29 12.21 -3.18
C TYR A 67 -14.86 13.23 -2.18
N ARG A 68 -14.25 14.41 -2.07
CA ARG A 68 -14.70 15.48 -1.16
C ARG A 68 -15.98 16.14 -1.65
N GLU A 69 -16.24 16.09 -2.94
CA GLU A 69 -17.46 16.67 -3.54
C GLU A 69 -18.70 15.77 -3.40
N GLY A 70 -18.54 14.55 -2.88
CA GLY A 70 -19.67 13.79 -2.37
C GLY A 70 -20.14 12.57 -3.17
N ASP A 71 -19.39 12.11 -4.14
CA ASP A 71 -19.71 10.84 -4.83
C ASP A 71 -19.19 9.65 -4.04
N TRP A 72 -19.86 9.35 -2.93
CA TRP A 72 -19.52 8.21 -2.08
C TRP A 72 -20.15 6.94 -2.62
N VAL A 73 -19.36 5.88 -2.72
CA VAL A 73 -19.87 4.54 -2.99
C VAL A 73 -20.14 3.86 -1.64
N ASP A 74 -21.34 3.33 -1.48
CA ASP A 74 -21.64 2.46 -0.35
C ASP A 74 -20.79 1.20 -0.46
N PHE A 75 -20.01 0.93 0.57
CA PHE A 75 -19.04 -0.16 0.56
C PHE A 75 -19.48 -1.26 1.53
N ASP A 76 -19.78 -2.44 1.00
CA ASP A 76 -20.07 -3.63 1.79
C ASP A 76 -18.84 -4.55 1.80
N MET A 77 -18.18 -4.61 2.96
CA MET A 77 -16.96 -5.40 3.13
C MET A 77 -17.22 -6.90 2.91
N ASN A 78 -18.38 -7.40 3.28
CA ASN A 78 -18.73 -8.82 3.10
C ASN A 78 -18.86 -9.17 1.63
N GLU A 79 -19.57 -8.36 0.87
CA GLU A 79 -19.70 -8.52 -0.59
C GLU A 79 -18.33 -8.42 -1.25
N TYR A 80 -17.54 -7.41 -0.89
CA TYR A 80 -16.21 -7.21 -1.43
C TYR A 80 -15.29 -8.43 -1.23
N ARG A 81 -15.27 -8.97 -0.01
CA ARG A 81 -14.43 -10.15 0.27
C ARG A 81 -14.92 -11.40 -0.43
N GLN A 82 -16.25 -11.54 -0.65
CA GLN A 82 -16.82 -12.65 -1.39
C GLN A 82 -16.44 -12.57 -2.87
N ASP A 83 -16.55 -11.39 -3.46
CA ASP A 83 -16.19 -11.16 -4.87
C ASP A 83 -14.72 -11.49 -5.14
N LEU A 84 -13.85 -11.21 -4.18
CA LEU A 84 -12.42 -11.51 -4.26
C LEU A 84 -12.07 -12.94 -3.82
N GLU A 85 -13.04 -13.73 -3.40
CA GLU A 85 -12.81 -15.06 -2.83
C GLU A 85 -11.71 -15.04 -1.76
N MET A 86 -11.76 -14.03 -0.89
CA MET A 86 -10.68 -13.71 0.03
C MET A 86 -10.57 -14.71 1.18
N ASP A 87 -9.33 -15.15 1.46
CA ASP A 87 -9.03 -15.95 2.65
C ASP A 87 -9.50 -15.24 3.92
N ALA A 88 -10.02 -16.02 4.87
CA ALA A 88 -10.60 -15.49 6.12
C ALA A 88 -9.58 -14.67 6.92
N THR A 89 -8.30 -15.05 6.91
CA THR A 89 -7.24 -14.31 7.60
C THR A 89 -7.04 -12.94 6.97
N LEU A 90 -6.98 -12.86 5.64
CA LEU A 90 -6.85 -11.58 4.94
C LEU A 90 -8.09 -10.70 5.15
N ALA A 91 -9.29 -11.29 5.15
CA ALA A 91 -10.52 -10.57 5.44
C ALA A 91 -10.50 -9.96 6.84
N LEU A 92 -9.97 -10.70 7.84
CA LEU A 92 -9.79 -10.18 9.20
C LEU A 92 -8.79 -9.03 9.22
N VAL A 93 -7.67 -9.16 8.52
CA VAL A 93 -6.65 -8.09 8.43
C VAL A 93 -7.27 -6.82 7.83
N LEU A 94 -8.05 -6.94 6.76
CA LEU A 94 -8.74 -5.78 6.16
C LEU A 94 -9.71 -5.12 7.14
N ARG A 95 -10.48 -5.90 7.89
CA ARG A 95 -11.39 -5.36 8.91
C ARG A 95 -10.64 -4.59 9.99
N LEU A 96 -9.53 -5.15 10.46
CA LEU A 96 -8.70 -4.49 11.47
C LEU A 96 -8.09 -3.18 10.95
N ILE A 97 -7.62 -3.16 9.72
CA ILE A 97 -7.11 -1.93 9.07
C ILE A 97 -8.23 -0.89 8.96
N SER A 98 -9.42 -1.31 8.51
CA SER A 98 -10.54 -0.42 8.25
C SER A 98 -11.13 0.18 9.52
N SER A 99 -11.03 -0.50 10.67
CA SER A 99 -11.55 -0.01 11.94
C SER A 99 -10.62 0.97 12.65
N ARG A 100 -9.51 1.36 12.03
CA ARG A 100 -8.50 2.28 12.59
C ARG A 100 -8.06 1.86 14.00
N PRO A 101 -7.51 0.64 14.14
CA PRO A 101 -7.18 0.10 15.45
C PRO A 101 -6.13 0.94 16.17
N GLN A 102 -6.15 0.89 17.49
CA GLN A 102 -5.13 1.51 18.32
C GLN A 102 -3.75 0.88 18.05
N LYS A 103 -2.68 1.56 18.49
CA LYS A 103 -1.30 1.18 18.19
C LYS A 103 -0.99 -0.30 18.46
N TYR A 104 -1.45 -0.84 19.59
CA TYR A 104 -1.17 -2.24 19.91
C TYR A 104 -1.89 -3.21 18.97
N MET A 105 -3.08 -2.87 18.50
CA MET A 105 -3.81 -3.68 17.52
C MET A 105 -3.11 -3.74 16.17
N ARG A 106 -2.35 -2.70 15.83
CA ARG A 106 -1.54 -2.71 14.60
C ARG A 106 -0.44 -3.77 14.65
N GLY A 107 0.17 -3.98 15.83
CA GLY A 107 1.12 -5.06 16.01
C GLY A 107 0.49 -6.44 15.77
N ILE A 108 -0.69 -6.67 16.36
CA ILE A 108 -1.45 -7.91 16.13
C ILE A 108 -1.83 -8.07 14.66
N THR A 109 -2.27 -7.00 14.02
CA THR A 109 -2.62 -7.00 12.58
C THR A 109 -1.42 -7.40 11.72
N ALA A 110 -0.26 -6.82 12.01
CA ALA A 110 0.99 -7.14 11.31
C ALA A 110 1.40 -8.60 11.53
N ASP A 111 1.25 -9.12 12.75
CA ASP A 111 1.57 -10.50 13.06
C ASP A 111 0.66 -11.49 12.34
N LEU A 112 -0.64 -11.19 12.24
CA LEU A 112 -1.59 -12.00 11.47
C LEU A 112 -1.18 -12.07 10.00
N LEU A 113 -0.86 -10.94 9.41
CA LEU A 113 -0.44 -10.90 8.01
C LEU A 113 0.90 -11.61 7.81
N ARG A 114 1.86 -11.42 8.72
CA ARG A 114 3.15 -12.11 8.66
C ARG A 114 2.98 -13.62 8.71
N GLY A 115 2.14 -14.12 9.61
CA GLY A 115 1.82 -15.54 9.69
C GLY A 115 1.18 -16.09 8.41
N TYR A 116 0.28 -15.32 7.82
CA TYR A 116 -0.32 -15.67 6.51
C TYR A 116 0.75 -15.75 5.42
N ILE A 117 1.63 -14.77 5.34
CA ILE A 117 2.72 -14.74 4.35
C ILE A 117 3.61 -15.98 4.48
N GLU A 118 4.02 -16.32 5.70
CA GLU A 118 4.87 -17.50 5.93
C GLU A 118 4.18 -18.80 5.52
N ARG A 119 2.89 -18.94 5.84
CA ARG A 119 2.10 -20.09 5.41
C ARG A 119 2.04 -20.20 3.88
N ARG A 120 1.80 -19.08 3.20
CA ARG A 120 1.73 -19.07 1.73
C ARG A 120 3.07 -19.41 1.08
N LYS A 121 4.18 -18.92 1.64
CA LYS A 121 5.52 -19.28 1.17
C LYS A 121 5.76 -20.78 1.29
N GLN A 122 5.36 -21.37 2.41
CA GLN A 122 5.51 -22.81 2.64
C GLN A 122 4.66 -23.61 1.66
N GLU A 123 3.40 -23.25 1.45
CA GLU A 123 2.50 -23.89 0.51
C GLU A 123 3.05 -23.84 -0.93
N GLN A 124 3.60 -22.69 -1.33
CA GLN A 124 4.21 -22.53 -2.66
C GLN A 124 5.46 -23.41 -2.82
N ALA A 125 6.31 -23.48 -1.80
CA ALA A 125 7.50 -24.31 -1.81
C ALA A 125 7.14 -25.80 -1.90
N GLU A 126 6.11 -26.24 -1.15
CA GLU A 126 5.61 -27.62 -1.21
C GLU A 126 5.03 -27.97 -2.58
N ALA A 127 4.26 -27.05 -3.18
CA ALA A 127 3.72 -27.23 -4.52
C ALA A 127 4.82 -27.36 -5.59
N GLU A 128 5.88 -26.54 -5.49
CA GLU A 128 7.02 -26.62 -6.42
C GLU A 128 7.80 -27.92 -6.24
N SER A 129 8.01 -28.40 -5.00
CA SER A 129 8.74 -29.63 -4.73
C SER A 129 7.94 -30.89 -5.07
N GLY A 130 6.61 -30.79 -5.13
CA GLY A 130 5.71 -31.89 -5.48
C GLY A 130 5.56 -32.13 -6.98
N GLN A 131 6.20 -31.30 -7.80
CA GLN A 131 6.21 -31.46 -9.27
C GLN A 131 7.46 -32.27 -9.71
#